data_bb8e9ac42ab1df3243a1a9b5f5dd8e5b
#
_entry.id   bb8e9ac42ab1df3243a1a9b5f5dd8e5b
#
_cell.length_a   1.000
_cell.length_b   1.000
_cell.length_c   1.000
_cell.angle_alpha   90.00
_cell.angle_beta   90.00
_cell.angle_gamma   90.00
#
_symmetry.space_group_name_H-M   'P 1'
#
loop_
_entity.id
_entity.type
_entity.pdbx_description
1 polymer ?
#
loop_
_entity_poly.entity_id
_entity_poly.type
_entity_poly.pdbx_seq_one_letter_code
_entity_poly.pdbx_strand_id
1 'polypeptide(L)'
;MLGGNIMIAVIYWSGTGNTAAMAEAVGKGIADAGQEVVVKSVSEITADEAVNYEKLALGCADMGAEELEDGEFAPFYEALEPKLAGKKVVLFGSYGWGGSWLDDWAGRVEGANGVVVDKLPVMGEPDDSGKEQCEALGKALVNA
;
A
#
# COMPACT_ATOMS: atom_id res chain seq x y z
N MET A 1 3.16 -27.33 4.09
CA MET A 1 2.98 -26.96 3.78
C MET A 1 2.98 -26.57 3.50
N LEU A 2 3.09 -26.53 3.67
CA LEU A 2 2.94 -25.98 3.34
C LEU A 2 2.78 -25.29 2.89
N GLY A 3 2.89 -25.65 2.62
CA GLY A 3 2.74 -24.85 1.62
C GLY A 3 2.31 -23.47 1.73
N GLY A 4 2.39 -23.10 2.04
CA GLY A 4 2.20 -21.90 2.51
C GLY A 4 1.30 -20.97 1.81
N ASN A 5 0.34 -20.49 2.49
CA ASN A 5 -0.39 -19.32 2.06
C ASN A 5 0.58 -18.14 2.09
N ILE A 6 0.66 -17.43 0.98
CA ILE A 6 1.40 -16.17 0.95
C ILE A 6 0.63 -15.18 1.80
N MET A 7 1.27 -14.65 2.82
CA MET A 7 0.65 -13.61 3.63
C MET A 7 0.96 -12.25 3.04
N ILE A 8 -0.08 -11.43 2.93
CA ILE A 8 0.02 -10.09 2.37
C ILE A 8 -0.49 -9.10 3.40
N ALA A 9 0.22 -8.01 3.58
CA ALA A 9 -0.21 -6.93 4.47
C ALA A 9 -0.58 -5.69 3.66
N VAL A 10 -1.72 -5.11 4.00
CA VAL A 10 -2.11 -3.78 3.55
C VAL A 10 -1.86 -2.85 4.72
N ILE A 11 -0.96 -1.89 4.55
CA ILE A 11 -0.54 -0.98 5.61
C ILE A 11 -0.73 0.45 5.11
N TYR A 12 -1.45 1.26 5.88
CA TYR A 12 -1.83 2.58 5.40
C TYR A 12 -1.80 3.65 6.49
N TRP A 13 -1.73 4.90 6.05
CA TRP A 13 -2.01 6.07 6.85
C TRP A 13 -3.15 6.84 6.20
N SER A 14 -4.11 7.29 7.01
CA SER A 14 -5.26 8.04 6.51
C SER A 14 -5.63 9.14 7.50
N GLY A 15 -5.75 10.37 7.02
CA GLY A 15 -6.17 11.50 7.84
C GLY A 15 -7.68 11.68 7.83
N THR A 16 -8.31 11.57 6.65
CA THR A 16 -9.74 11.85 6.47
C THR A 16 -10.59 10.59 6.31
N GLY A 17 -9.97 9.43 6.21
CA GLY A 17 -10.66 8.17 5.98
C GLY A 17 -10.68 7.72 4.53
N ASN A 18 -10.29 8.56 3.58
CA ASN A 18 -10.32 8.20 2.16
C ASN A 18 -9.34 7.08 1.83
N THR A 19 -8.09 7.21 2.29
CA THR A 19 -7.09 6.17 2.07
C THR A 19 -7.43 4.89 2.85
N ALA A 20 -8.04 5.02 4.03
CA ALA A 20 -8.53 3.86 4.78
C ALA A 20 -9.58 3.07 3.98
N ALA A 21 -10.51 3.78 3.32
CA ALA A 21 -11.51 3.12 2.47
C ALA A 21 -10.85 2.41 1.29
N MET A 22 -9.82 3.01 0.70
CA MET A 22 -9.03 2.37 -0.36
C MET A 22 -8.35 1.11 0.17
N ALA A 23 -7.74 1.19 1.36
CA ALA A 23 -7.03 0.05 1.96
C ALA A 23 -7.97 -1.14 2.16
N GLU A 24 -9.19 -0.90 2.62
CA GLU A 24 -10.17 -1.97 2.79
C GLU A 24 -10.54 -2.62 1.46
N ALA A 25 -10.69 -1.82 0.41
CA ALA A 25 -11.01 -2.34 -0.91
C ALA A 25 -9.84 -3.14 -1.51
N VAL A 26 -8.60 -2.68 -1.31
CA VAL A 26 -7.41 -3.45 -1.71
C VAL A 26 -7.39 -4.79 -0.99
N GLY A 27 -7.63 -4.78 0.32
CA GLY A 27 -7.69 -6.01 1.13
C GLY A 27 -8.77 -6.97 0.65
N LYS A 28 -9.94 -6.43 0.28
CA LYS A 28 -11.03 -7.24 -0.27
C LYS A 28 -10.60 -7.94 -1.56
N GLY A 29 -9.93 -7.21 -2.45
CA GLY A 29 -9.44 -7.80 -3.71
C GLY A 29 -8.45 -8.93 -3.46
N ILE A 30 -7.56 -8.77 -2.47
CA ILE A 30 -6.60 -9.81 -2.09
C ILE A 30 -7.33 -11.05 -1.56
N ALA A 31 -8.29 -10.84 -0.65
CA ALA A 31 -9.05 -11.95 -0.08
C ALA A 31 -9.89 -12.66 -1.14
N ASP A 32 -10.51 -11.90 -2.04
CA ASP A 32 -11.30 -12.46 -3.14
C ASP A 32 -10.44 -13.31 -4.08
N ALA A 33 -9.16 -13.02 -4.17
CA ALA A 33 -8.21 -13.81 -4.97
C ALA A 33 -7.67 -15.05 -4.21
N GLY A 34 -8.17 -15.30 -3.01
CA GLY A 34 -7.86 -16.52 -2.25
C GLY A 34 -6.64 -16.45 -1.35
N GLN A 35 -6.13 -15.25 -1.07
CA GLN A 35 -4.94 -15.10 -0.22
C GLN A 35 -5.31 -14.54 1.15
N GLU A 36 -4.55 -14.93 2.17
CA GLU A 36 -4.66 -14.33 3.48
C GLU A 36 -4.14 -12.90 3.43
N VAL A 37 -4.85 -11.99 4.08
CA VAL A 37 -4.49 -10.59 4.12
C VAL A 37 -4.78 -10.00 5.49
N VAL A 38 -3.89 -9.13 5.95
CA VAL A 38 -4.17 -8.27 7.10
C VAL A 38 -4.21 -6.83 6.62
N VAL A 39 -5.12 -6.03 7.17
CA VAL A 39 -5.24 -4.61 6.85
C VAL A 39 -4.97 -3.84 8.15
N LYS A 40 -3.90 -3.09 8.18
CA LYS A 40 -3.44 -2.39 9.38
C LYS A 40 -3.17 -0.92 9.11
N SER A 41 -3.60 -0.07 10.03
CA SER A 41 -3.09 1.29 10.07
C SER A 41 -1.61 1.24 10.46
N VAL A 42 -0.83 2.22 10.02
CA VAL A 42 0.59 2.30 10.34
C VAL A 42 0.85 2.38 11.85
N SER A 43 -0.14 2.78 12.63
CA SER A 43 -0.03 2.81 14.10
C SER A 43 -0.17 1.42 14.75
N GLU A 44 -0.60 0.42 13.97
CA GLU A 44 -0.88 -0.93 14.48
C GLU A 44 0.20 -1.94 14.14
N ILE A 45 1.22 -1.56 13.37
CA ILE A 45 2.24 -2.48 12.91
C ILE A 45 3.60 -1.77 12.85
N THR A 46 4.66 -2.52 13.11
CA THR A 46 6.03 -1.98 13.00
C THR A 46 6.64 -2.39 11.66
N ALA A 47 7.72 -1.69 11.26
CA ALA A 47 8.48 -2.07 10.06
C ALA A 47 9.04 -3.49 10.19
N ASP A 48 9.51 -3.87 11.38
CA ASP A 48 10.04 -5.22 11.62
C ASP A 48 8.98 -6.30 11.43
N GLU A 49 7.74 -6.02 11.81
CA GLU A 49 6.64 -6.94 11.55
C GLU A 49 6.28 -6.99 10.07
N ALA A 50 6.29 -5.82 9.41
CA ALA A 50 5.93 -5.71 8.00
C ALA A 50 6.87 -6.53 7.10
N VAL A 51 8.15 -6.62 7.43
CA VAL A 51 9.11 -7.38 6.58
C VAL A 51 8.84 -8.88 6.57
N ASN A 52 8.03 -9.39 7.49
CA ASN A 52 7.67 -10.81 7.52
C ASN A 52 6.64 -11.19 6.46
N TYR A 53 6.01 -10.21 5.81
CA TYR A 53 5.04 -10.46 4.75
C TYR A 53 5.77 -10.47 3.41
N GLU A 54 5.39 -11.42 2.54
CA GLU A 54 6.05 -11.55 1.25
C GLU A 54 5.72 -10.42 0.30
N LYS A 55 4.48 -9.94 0.36
CA LYS A 55 3.99 -8.87 -0.50
C LYS A 55 3.34 -7.79 0.35
N LEU A 56 3.48 -6.56 -0.10
CA LEU A 56 2.97 -5.41 0.66
C LEU A 56 2.14 -4.49 -0.23
N ALA A 57 1.00 -4.07 0.30
CA ALA A 57 0.23 -2.98 -0.29
C ALA A 57 0.36 -1.80 0.68
N LEU A 58 1.00 -0.73 0.22
CA LEU A 58 1.30 0.43 1.06
C LEU A 58 0.47 1.62 0.61
N GLY A 59 -0.24 2.23 1.54
CA GLY A 59 -1.10 3.35 1.25
C GLY A 59 -0.83 4.55 2.13
N CYS A 60 -0.77 5.73 1.51
CA CYS A 60 -0.59 6.98 2.24
C CYS A 60 -1.20 8.12 1.43
N ALA A 61 -1.98 8.96 2.08
CA ALA A 61 -2.57 10.13 1.43
C ALA A 61 -1.48 11.13 1.05
N ASP A 62 -1.69 11.85 -0.05
CA ASP A 62 -0.86 13.00 -0.40
C ASP A 62 -1.14 14.12 0.61
N MET A 63 -0.09 14.67 1.17
CA MET A 63 -0.20 15.70 2.21
C MET A 63 -0.24 17.12 1.63
N GLY A 64 -0.52 17.26 0.32
CA GLY A 64 -0.62 18.57 -0.31
C GLY A 64 0.70 19.14 -0.80
N ALA A 65 1.82 18.59 -0.34
CA ALA A 65 3.17 18.96 -0.78
C ALA A 65 3.83 17.84 -1.57
N GLU A 66 3.03 16.89 -2.02
CA GLU A 66 3.47 15.70 -2.74
C GLU A 66 4.49 14.87 -1.96
N GLU A 67 4.25 14.78 -0.66
CA GLU A 67 5.10 14.03 0.26
C GLU A 67 4.27 13.03 1.05
N LEU A 68 4.94 11.99 1.57
CA LEU A 68 4.33 11.07 2.52
C LEU A 68 4.08 11.82 3.84
N GLU A 69 3.06 11.39 4.57
CA GLU A 69 2.77 11.97 5.88
C GLU A 69 3.99 11.80 6.79
N ASP A 70 4.43 12.86 7.45
CA ASP A 70 5.73 12.91 8.11
C ASP A 70 5.72 12.50 9.59
N GLY A 71 4.54 12.44 10.23
CA GLY A 71 4.44 12.14 11.67
C GLY A 71 4.49 10.66 12.00
N GLU A 72 3.80 9.85 11.21
CA GLU A 72 3.69 8.42 11.45
C GLU A 72 4.17 7.57 10.29
N PHE A 73 3.75 7.93 9.07
CA PHE A 73 4.04 7.08 7.91
C PHE A 73 5.49 7.18 7.48
N ALA A 74 6.04 8.37 7.39
CA ALA A 74 7.42 8.54 6.95
C ALA A 74 8.42 7.80 7.85
N PRO A 75 8.34 7.90 9.19
CA PRO A 75 9.23 7.12 10.05
C PRO A 75 9.10 5.61 9.85
N PHE A 76 7.86 5.14 9.72
CA PHE A 76 7.60 3.72 9.44
C PHE A 76 8.24 3.31 8.10
N TYR A 77 7.98 4.09 7.06
CA TYR A 77 8.46 3.76 5.73
C TYR A 77 9.99 3.84 5.64
N GLU A 78 10.60 4.82 6.29
CA GLU A 78 12.06 4.95 6.30
C GLU A 78 12.73 3.74 6.96
N ALA A 79 12.09 3.18 7.98
CA ALA A 79 12.59 1.94 8.60
C ALA A 79 12.37 0.72 7.72
N LEU A 80 11.31 0.72 6.92
CA LEU A 80 10.97 -0.39 6.03
C LEU A 80 11.78 -0.38 4.73
N GLU A 81 12.04 0.81 4.20
CA GLU A 81 12.64 0.98 2.86
C GLU A 81 13.89 0.14 2.62
N PRO A 82 14.89 0.11 3.53
CA PRO A 82 16.10 -0.68 3.28
C PRO A 82 15.87 -2.20 3.28
N LYS A 83 14.67 -2.62 3.65
CA LYS A 83 14.31 -4.05 3.73
C LYS A 83 13.37 -4.48 2.60
N LEU A 84 13.17 -3.62 1.60
CA LEU A 84 12.23 -3.90 0.51
C LEU A 84 12.83 -4.72 -0.63
N ALA A 85 14.13 -5.01 -0.63
CA ALA A 85 14.78 -5.72 -1.73
C ALA A 85 14.06 -7.03 -2.04
N GLY A 86 13.64 -7.19 -3.29
CA GLY A 86 12.94 -8.39 -3.76
C GLY A 86 11.47 -8.49 -3.41
N LYS A 87 10.94 -7.57 -2.60
CA LYS A 87 9.52 -7.60 -2.24
C LYS A 87 8.66 -7.01 -3.34
N LYS A 88 7.51 -7.61 -3.59
CA LYS A 88 6.53 -7.08 -4.53
C LYS A 88 5.57 -6.17 -3.79
N VAL A 89 5.36 -4.99 -4.33
CA VAL A 89 4.66 -3.90 -3.65
C VAL A 89 3.67 -3.24 -4.60
N VAL A 90 2.48 -2.93 -4.12
CA VAL A 90 1.60 -1.97 -4.77
C VAL A 90 1.47 -0.76 -3.87
N LEU A 91 1.27 0.41 -4.49
CA LEU A 91 1.14 1.68 -3.79
C LEU A 91 -0.20 2.30 -4.10
N PHE A 92 -0.81 2.93 -3.12
CA PHE A 92 -2.09 3.62 -3.33
C PHE A 92 -2.24 4.80 -2.37
N GLY A 93 -3.18 5.66 -2.67
CA GLY A 93 -3.50 6.76 -1.78
C GLY A 93 -4.49 7.73 -2.40
N SER A 94 -5.12 8.51 -1.54
CA SER A 94 -6.05 9.56 -1.94
C SER A 94 -5.30 10.88 -2.05
N TYR A 95 -5.73 11.75 -2.98
CA TYR A 95 -5.15 13.07 -3.15
C TYR A 95 -6.24 14.11 -3.44
N GLY A 96 -5.95 15.38 -3.12
CA GLY A 96 -6.86 16.48 -3.44
C GLY A 96 -6.58 17.04 -4.82
N TRP A 97 -5.30 17.23 -5.14
CA TRP A 97 -4.85 17.69 -6.45
C TRP A 97 -3.36 17.40 -6.57
N GLY A 98 -2.86 17.34 -7.80
CA GLY A 98 -1.50 16.93 -8.06
C GLY A 98 -1.44 15.44 -8.37
N GLY A 99 -1.02 14.64 -7.42
CA GLY A 99 -1.03 13.18 -7.54
C GLY A 99 0.30 12.56 -7.94
N SER A 100 1.36 13.36 -8.08
CA SER A 100 2.66 12.83 -8.47
C SER A 100 3.45 12.21 -7.33
N TRP A 101 2.99 12.33 -6.08
CA TRP A 101 3.69 11.74 -4.93
C TRP A 101 3.84 10.22 -5.05
N LEU A 102 2.92 9.55 -5.72
CA LEU A 102 3.02 8.10 -5.93
C LEU A 102 4.15 7.74 -6.88
N ASP A 103 4.40 8.57 -7.89
CA ASP A 103 5.51 8.34 -8.81
C ASP A 103 6.85 8.48 -8.11
N ASP A 104 6.99 9.50 -7.26
CA ASP A 104 8.20 9.71 -6.46
C ASP A 104 8.39 8.55 -5.47
N TRP A 105 7.29 8.12 -4.84
CA TRP A 105 7.33 7.01 -3.89
C TRP A 105 7.71 5.70 -4.60
N ALA A 106 7.12 5.43 -5.75
CA ALA A 106 7.48 4.25 -6.55
C ALA A 106 8.96 4.26 -6.90
N GLY A 107 9.51 5.42 -7.25
CA GLY A 107 10.95 5.56 -7.53
C GLY A 107 11.79 5.21 -6.30
N ARG A 108 11.33 5.57 -5.10
CA ARG A 108 12.04 5.21 -3.86
C ARG A 108 12.02 3.71 -3.61
N VAL A 109 10.88 3.06 -3.84
CA VAL A 109 10.77 1.61 -3.68
C VAL A 109 11.72 0.90 -4.65
N GLU A 110 11.72 1.32 -5.90
CA GLU A 110 12.60 0.74 -6.92
C GLU A 110 14.07 0.99 -6.61
N GLY A 111 14.39 2.18 -6.09
CA GLY A 111 15.74 2.52 -5.64
C GLY A 111 16.22 1.64 -4.49
N ALA A 112 15.30 1.10 -3.71
CA ALA A 112 15.61 0.14 -2.63
C ALA A 112 15.57 -1.31 -3.12
N ASN A 113 15.47 -1.53 -4.43
CA ASN A 113 15.39 -2.84 -5.08
C ASN A 113 14.08 -3.59 -4.81
N GLY A 114 13.03 -2.89 -4.41
CA GLY A 114 11.68 -3.42 -4.37
C GLY A 114 11.08 -3.47 -5.77
N VAL A 115 10.04 -4.27 -5.95
CA VAL A 115 9.35 -4.40 -7.23
C VAL A 115 7.98 -3.73 -7.11
N VAL A 116 7.80 -2.61 -7.79
CA VAL A 116 6.49 -1.95 -7.83
C VAL A 116 5.65 -2.62 -8.91
N VAL A 117 4.65 -3.38 -8.46
CA VAL A 117 3.76 -4.10 -9.38
C VAL A 117 2.80 -3.12 -10.06
N ASP A 118 2.23 -2.21 -9.27
CA ASP A 118 1.33 -1.18 -9.79
C ASP A 118 1.13 -0.11 -8.71
N LYS A 119 0.50 0.99 -9.09
CA LYS A 119 0.15 2.07 -8.18
C LYS A 119 -1.18 2.68 -8.58
N LEU A 120 -1.93 3.21 -7.61
CA LEU A 120 -3.27 3.74 -7.86
C LEU A 120 -3.52 5.02 -7.03
N PRO A 121 -3.50 6.19 -7.65
CA PRO A 121 -3.98 7.41 -7.00
C PRO A 121 -5.48 7.57 -7.22
N VAL A 122 -6.20 8.00 -6.19
CA VAL A 122 -7.63 8.30 -6.30
C VAL A 122 -7.88 9.70 -5.76
N MET A 123 -8.53 10.54 -6.55
CA MET A 123 -8.86 11.89 -6.13
C MET A 123 -10.03 11.84 -5.13
N GLY A 124 -9.80 12.36 -3.92
CA GLY A 124 -10.81 12.45 -2.90
C GLY A 124 -11.26 11.10 -2.37
N GLU A 125 -12.54 10.99 -2.05
CA GLU A 125 -13.14 9.76 -1.57
C GLU A 125 -13.33 8.77 -2.72
N PRO A 126 -12.95 7.50 -2.57
CA PRO A 126 -13.15 6.52 -3.63
C PRO A 126 -14.65 6.24 -3.80
N ASP A 127 -15.13 6.42 -5.04
CA ASP A 127 -16.48 6.02 -5.41
C ASP A 127 -16.50 4.51 -5.74
N ASP A 128 -17.61 4.00 -6.27
CA ASP A 128 -17.73 2.58 -6.59
C ASP A 128 -16.67 2.14 -7.61
N SER A 129 -16.42 2.99 -8.63
CA SER A 129 -15.37 2.71 -9.62
C SER A 129 -13.98 2.71 -8.99
N GLY A 130 -13.71 3.68 -8.11
CA GLY A 130 -12.44 3.75 -7.39
C GLY A 130 -12.22 2.53 -6.51
N LYS A 131 -13.26 2.05 -5.85
CA LYS A 131 -13.18 0.84 -5.02
C LYS A 131 -12.91 -0.40 -5.87
N GLU A 132 -13.54 -0.51 -7.04
CA GLU A 132 -13.27 -1.59 -7.98
C GLU A 132 -11.82 -1.58 -8.44
N GLN A 133 -11.27 -0.40 -8.69
CA GLN A 133 -9.85 -0.26 -9.06
C GLN A 133 -8.93 -0.68 -7.90
N CYS A 134 -9.30 -0.38 -6.67
CA CYS A 134 -8.56 -0.82 -5.49
C CYS A 134 -8.58 -2.35 -5.37
N GLU A 135 -9.73 -2.97 -5.59
CA GLU A 135 -9.84 -4.43 -5.58
C GLU A 135 -8.97 -5.03 -6.67
N ALA A 136 -8.96 -4.44 -7.87
CA ALA A 136 -8.12 -4.90 -8.96
C ALA A 136 -6.63 -4.76 -8.62
N LEU A 137 -6.25 -3.69 -7.92
CA LEU A 137 -4.88 -3.50 -7.46
C LEU A 137 -4.45 -4.62 -6.52
N GLY A 138 -5.34 -5.00 -5.58
CA GLY A 138 -5.08 -6.13 -4.68
C GLY A 138 -4.89 -7.44 -5.42
N LYS A 139 -5.74 -7.69 -6.41
CA LYS A 139 -5.63 -8.90 -7.23
C LYS A 139 -4.34 -8.91 -8.06
N ALA A 140 -3.92 -7.75 -8.56
CA ALA A 140 -2.65 -7.64 -9.30
C ALA A 140 -1.47 -8.03 -8.40
N LEU A 141 -1.51 -7.63 -7.14
CA LEU A 141 -0.46 -7.98 -6.19
C LEU A 141 -0.41 -9.49 -5.94
N VAL A 142 -1.57 -10.12 -5.79
CA VAL A 142 -1.64 -11.58 -5.60
C VAL A 142 -1.03 -12.31 -6.79
N ASN A 143 -1.32 -11.83 -7.99
CA ASN A 143 -0.91 -12.51 -9.23
C ASN A 143 0.51 -12.15 -9.69
N ALA A 144 1.16 -11.28 -8.96
CA ALA A 144 2.50 -10.81 -9.34
C ALA A 144 3.60 -11.84 -9.07
#